data_d8b4376e5d71378d6fc2f10b848cbe24
#
_entry.id   d8b4376e5d71378d6fc2f10b848cbe24
#
_cell.length_a   1.000
_cell.length_b   1.000
_cell.length_c   1.000
_cell.angle_alpha   90.00
_cell.angle_beta   90.00
_cell.angle_gamma   90.00
#
_symmetry.space_group_name_H-M   'P 1'
#
loop_
_entity.id
_entity.type
_entity.pdbx_description
1 polymer ?
#
loop_
_entity_poly.entity_id
_entity_poly.type
_entity_poly.pdbx_seq_one_letter_code
_entity_poly.pdbx_strand_id
1 'polypeptide(L)'
;MRVIIIADYAISEGGAPQVAIASAIGLAELGHKVTYIQGVGDAGDAALDAHSDIRRISLGGQDIWSKNLLAAAKDGIWNSDHKARLASILSGFDAADTVVHVHQWTKFFSPSVFSIIRKSGLPLVISLHDYFLSCPT
;
A
#
# COMPACT_ATOMS: atom_id res chain seq x y z
N MET A 1 0.98 -19.22 0.42
CA MET A 1 0.19 -18.12 -0.14
C MET A 1 1.06 -16.87 -0.20
N ARG A 2 0.82 -15.98 -1.13
CA ARG A 2 1.45 -14.67 -1.22
C ARG A 2 0.48 -13.59 -0.76
N VAL A 3 0.97 -12.62 -0.02
CA VAL A 3 0.16 -11.48 0.43
C VAL A 3 0.82 -10.19 0.00
N ILE A 4 0.07 -9.33 -0.68
CA ILE A 4 0.51 -7.99 -1.03
C ILE A 4 -0.14 -7.02 -0.05
N ILE A 5 0.65 -6.37 0.79
CA ILE A 5 0.16 -5.29 1.66
C ILE A 5 0.39 -3.96 0.95
N ILE A 6 -0.65 -3.13 0.88
CA ILE A 6 -0.57 -1.77 0.34
C ILE A 6 -0.87 -0.79 1.47
N ALA A 7 0.07 0.12 1.73
CA ALA A 7 -0.10 1.19 2.70
C ALA A 7 0.63 2.46 2.24
N ASP A 8 0.13 3.63 2.66
CA ASP A 8 0.79 4.90 2.31
C ASP A 8 2.22 4.99 2.86
N TYR A 9 2.46 4.44 4.06
CA TYR A 9 3.76 4.47 4.76
C TYR A 9 4.22 3.08 5.19
N ALA A 10 5.53 2.93 5.34
CA ALA A 10 6.18 1.75 5.93
C ALA A 10 6.99 2.07 7.19
N ILE A 11 6.64 3.14 7.89
CA ILE A 11 7.27 3.57 9.17
C ILE A 11 6.24 3.48 10.28
N SER A 12 6.66 3.11 11.49
CA SER A 12 5.78 2.88 12.66
C SER A 12 5.30 4.19 13.30
N GLU A 13 4.91 5.19 12.49
CA GLU A 13 4.36 6.45 12.97
C GLU A 13 2.84 6.49 12.77
N GLY A 14 2.10 6.42 13.88
CA GLY A 14 0.63 6.40 13.88
C GLY A 14 0.02 4.99 13.82
N GLY A 15 -1.29 4.89 14.05
CA GLY A 15 -1.98 3.62 14.26
C GLY A 15 -2.04 2.73 13.01
N ALA A 16 -2.48 3.28 11.88
CA ALA A 16 -2.68 2.51 10.66
C ALA A 16 -1.39 1.91 10.08
N PRO A 17 -0.25 2.64 9.99
CA PRO A 17 1.01 2.05 9.56
C PRO A 17 1.50 0.96 10.51
N GLN A 18 1.35 1.12 11.83
CA GLN A 18 1.74 0.09 12.81
C GLN A 18 0.96 -1.22 12.59
N VAL A 19 -0.34 -1.13 12.35
CA VAL A 19 -1.17 -2.32 12.07
C VAL A 19 -0.77 -2.98 10.75
N ALA A 20 -0.48 -2.21 9.72
CA ALA A 20 -0.01 -2.74 8.44
C ALA A 20 1.33 -3.48 8.57
N ILE A 21 2.28 -2.89 9.30
CA ILE A 21 3.60 -3.49 9.58
C ILE A 21 3.46 -4.77 10.40
N ALA A 22 2.68 -4.72 11.50
CA ALA A 22 2.42 -5.90 12.34
C ALA A 22 1.74 -7.02 11.55
N SER A 23 0.80 -6.68 10.65
CA SER A 23 0.16 -7.66 9.76
C SER A 23 1.16 -8.30 8.81
N ALA A 24 2.08 -7.51 8.23
CA ALA A 24 3.12 -8.02 7.35
C ALA A 24 4.03 -9.03 8.07
N ILE A 25 4.51 -8.66 9.26
CA ILE A 25 5.40 -9.50 10.07
C ILE A 25 4.66 -10.77 10.50
N GLY A 26 3.46 -10.65 11.07
CA GLY A 26 2.71 -11.82 11.52
C GLY A 26 2.37 -12.79 10.39
N LEU A 27 2.03 -12.29 9.20
CA LEU A 27 1.79 -13.15 8.03
C LEU A 27 3.07 -13.85 7.56
N ALA A 28 4.20 -13.17 7.60
CA ALA A 28 5.48 -13.77 7.25
C ALA A 28 5.92 -14.84 8.28
N GLU A 29 5.71 -14.59 9.57
CA GLU A 29 5.95 -15.58 10.65
C GLU A 29 5.05 -16.82 10.51
N LEU A 30 3.85 -16.68 9.91
CA LEU A 30 2.97 -17.80 9.56
C LEU A 30 3.39 -18.52 8.26
N GLY A 31 4.51 -18.15 7.66
CA GLY A 31 5.08 -18.82 6.48
C GLY A 31 4.53 -18.29 5.15
N HIS A 32 3.89 -17.12 5.13
CA HIS A 32 3.45 -16.48 3.88
C HIS A 32 4.57 -15.60 3.31
N LYS A 33 4.64 -15.51 1.98
CA LYS A 33 5.52 -14.53 1.31
C LYS A 33 4.79 -13.20 1.21
N VAL A 34 5.36 -12.16 1.80
CA VAL A 34 4.74 -10.84 1.88
C VAL A 34 5.45 -9.86 0.95
N THR A 35 4.69 -9.12 0.16
CA THR A 35 5.19 -7.95 -0.57
C THR A 35 4.53 -6.71 0.02
N TYR A 36 5.31 -5.86 0.68
CA TYR A 36 4.83 -4.61 1.26
C TYR A 36 5.07 -3.46 0.28
N ILE A 37 4.01 -2.85 -0.23
CA ILE A 37 4.09 -1.72 -1.18
C ILE A 37 3.74 -0.44 -0.42
N GLN A 38 4.73 0.45 -0.28
CA GLN A 38 4.53 1.79 0.29
C GLN A 38 4.42 2.85 -0.79
N GLY A 39 3.56 3.86 -0.55
CA GLY A 39 3.37 4.98 -1.45
C GLY A 39 4.40 6.09 -1.25
N VAL A 40 4.58 6.51 -0.01
CA VAL A 40 5.34 7.71 0.37
C VAL A 40 6.75 7.37 0.82
N GLY A 41 7.73 8.11 0.25
CA GLY A 41 9.13 8.04 0.65
C GLY A 41 9.78 6.66 0.47
N ASP A 42 11.03 6.56 0.90
CA ASP A 42 11.81 5.32 0.82
C ASP A 42 12.15 4.75 2.20
N ALA A 43 11.91 5.50 3.28
CA ALA A 43 12.14 5.03 4.63
C ALA A 43 11.16 3.91 4.98
N GLY A 44 11.65 2.87 5.66
CA GLY A 44 10.86 1.75 6.11
C GLY A 44 11.24 1.31 7.51
N ASP A 45 10.35 0.59 8.16
CA ASP A 45 10.60 -0.02 9.46
C ASP A 45 11.67 -1.12 9.32
N ALA A 46 12.66 -1.09 10.20
CA ALA A 46 13.77 -2.03 10.18
C ALA A 46 13.30 -3.50 10.32
N ALA A 47 12.18 -3.75 11.01
CA ALA A 47 11.63 -5.08 11.18
C ALA A 47 11.07 -5.65 9.85
N LEU A 48 10.52 -4.80 8.98
CA LEU A 48 10.12 -5.23 7.62
C LEU A 48 11.33 -5.62 6.79
N ASP A 49 12.38 -4.80 6.82
CA ASP A 49 13.57 -5.00 6.00
C ASP A 49 14.44 -6.17 6.49
N ALA A 50 14.36 -6.52 7.77
CA ALA A 50 15.09 -7.64 8.36
C ALA A 50 14.45 -9.02 8.09
N HIS A 51 13.16 -9.08 7.75
CA HIS A 51 12.45 -10.36 7.60
C HIS A 51 12.63 -10.93 6.19
N SER A 52 13.23 -12.12 6.07
CA SER A 52 13.56 -12.77 4.78
C SER A 52 12.36 -13.05 3.87
N ASP A 53 11.16 -13.19 4.44
CA ASP A 53 9.92 -13.47 3.71
C ASP A 53 9.11 -12.21 3.38
N ILE A 54 9.64 -11.03 3.73
CA ILE A 54 9.03 -9.75 3.39
C ILE A 54 9.89 -9.04 2.35
N ARG A 55 9.29 -8.67 1.23
CA ARG A 55 9.87 -7.78 0.23
C ARG A 55 9.18 -6.43 0.28
N ARG A 56 9.89 -5.39 0.69
CA ARG A 56 9.38 -4.03 0.63
C ARG A 56 9.67 -3.39 -0.73
N ILE A 57 8.66 -2.68 -1.27
CA ILE A 57 8.75 -1.90 -2.51
C ILE A 57 8.24 -0.50 -2.21
N SER A 58 9.07 0.51 -2.44
CA SER A 58 8.66 1.91 -2.39
C SER A 58 8.27 2.41 -3.78
N LEU A 59 7.17 3.15 -3.87
CA LEU A 59 6.83 3.92 -5.07
C LEU A 59 7.51 5.29 -5.08
N GLY A 60 8.10 5.72 -3.97
CA GLY A 60 8.90 6.95 -3.86
C GLY A 60 8.10 8.24 -4.00
N GLY A 61 6.80 8.19 -3.71
CA GLY A 61 5.91 9.33 -3.82
C GLY A 61 5.99 10.29 -2.63
N GLN A 62 5.15 11.32 -2.68
CA GLN A 62 5.00 12.31 -1.62
C GLN A 62 3.59 12.29 -1.07
N ASP A 63 3.43 12.56 0.22
CA ASP A 63 2.13 12.76 0.84
C ASP A 63 1.41 13.94 0.16
N ILE A 64 0.16 13.73 -0.28
CA ILE A 64 -0.63 14.76 -0.95
C ILE A 64 -0.88 15.99 -0.07
N TRP A 65 -0.89 15.82 1.26
CA TRP A 65 -1.08 16.91 2.21
C TRP A 65 0.18 17.74 2.46
N SER A 66 1.35 17.24 2.06
CA SER A 66 2.61 17.98 2.13
C SER A 66 2.84 18.91 0.94
N LYS A 67 2.01 18.82 -0.11
CA LYS A 67 2.11 19.61 -1.33
C LYS A 67 1.32 20.92 -1.21
N ASN A 68 1.78 21.98 -1.91
CA ASN A 68 0.95 23.18 -2.05
C ASN A 68 -0.34 22.86 -2.86
N LEU A 69 -1.39 23.65 -2.66
CA LEU A 69 -2.74 23.39 -3.20
C LEU A 69 -2.75 23.17 -4.73
N LEU A 70 -1.91 23.89 -5.48
CA LEU A 70 -1.84 23.80 -6.94
C LEU A 70 -1.12 22.52 -7.42
N ALA A 71 -0.07 22.10 -6.72
CA ALA A 71 0.60 20.84 -6.98
C ALA A 71 -0.28 19.66 -6.55
N ALA A 72 -0.98 19.77 -5.41
CA ALA A 72 -1.94 18.75 -4.96
C ALA A 72 -3.13 18.61 -5.93
N ALA A 73 -3.62 19.68 -6.53
CA ALA A 73 -4.69 19.62 -7.53
C ALA A 73 -4.23 18.97 -8.85
N LYS A 74 -2.97 19.16 -9.22
CA LYS A 74 -2.39 18.58 -10.46
C LYS A 74 -1.97 17.12 -10.27
N ASP A 75 -1.44 16.76 -9.11
CA ASP A 75 -0.94 15.42 -8.76
C ASP A 75 -1.94 14.59 -7.94
N GLY A 76 -2.92 15.23 -7.29
CA GLY A 76 -3.97 14.57 -6.50
C GLY A 76 -4.91 13.71 -7.33
N ILE A 77 -4.88 13.89 -8.67
CA ILE A 77 -5.48 12.99 -9.63
C ILE A 77 -4.37 12.10 -10.22
N TRP A 78 -3.63 11.40 -9.36
CA TRP A 78 -2.70 10.34 -9.74
C TRP A 78 -1.62 10.67 -10.79
N ASN A 79 -0.43 10.71 -10.35
CA ASN A 79 0.72 10.54 -11.22
C ASN A 79 0.56 9.21 -12.01
N SER A 80 0.42 9.30 -13.32
CA SER A 80 0.24 8.17 -14.22
C SER A 80 1.35 7.12 -14.09
N ASP A 81 2.57 7.56 -13.73
CA ASP A 81 3.74 6.70 -13.59
C ASP A 81 3.63 5.77 -12.35
N HIS A 82 3.12 6.28 -11.24
CA HIS A 82 2.86 5.45 -10.05
C HIS A 82 1.76 4.43 -10.29
N LYS A 83 0.71 4.79 -11.05
CA LYS A 83 -0.34 3.84 -11.47
C LYS A 83 0.24 2.72 -12.33
N ALA A 84 0.98 3.09 -13.36
CA ALA A 84 1.59 2.12 -14.27
C ALA A 84 2.54 1.21 -13.53
N ARG A 85 3.33 1.76 -12.59
CA ARG A 85 4.26 0.99 -11.77
C ARG A 85 3.52 0.01 -10.85
N LEU A 86 2.46 0.45 -10.16
CA LEU A 86 1.65 -0.43 -9.33
C LEU A 86 0.98 -1.53 -10.17
N ALA A 87 0.37 -1.17 -11.31
CA ALA A 87 -0.24 -2.15 -12.20
C ALA A 87 0.78 -3.18 -12.70
N SER A 88 1.99 -2.74 -13.06
CA SER A 88 3.09 -3.63 -13.46
C SER A 88 3.52 -4.57 -12.34
N ILE A 89 3.60 -4.08 -11.10
CA ILE A 89 3.93 -4.94 -9.94
C ILE A 89 2.83 -6.00 -9.75
N LEU A 90 1.55 -5.60 -9.76
CA LEU A 90 0.44 -6.52 -9.54
C LEU A 90 0.30 -7.57 -10.65
N SER A 91 0.64 -7.23 -11.89
CA SER A 91 0.60 -8.18 -13.03
C SER A 91 1.59 -9.34 -12.91
N GLY A 92 2.57 -9.24 -12.02
CA GLY A 92 3.53 -10.32 -11.72
C GLY A 92 3.02 -11.39 -10.74
N PHE A 93 1.75 -11.30 -10.30
CA PHE A 93 1.16 -12.20 -9.31
C PHE A 93 -0.03 -12.97 -9.88
N ASP A 94 -0.22 -14.20 -9.38
CA ASP A 94 -1.33 -15.08 -9.75
C ASP A 94 -2.45 -14.97 -8.70
N ALA A 95 -3.68 -14.79 -9.16
CA ALA A 95 -4.86 -14.72 -8.30
C ALA A 95 -5.16 -16.05 -7.57
N ALA A 96 -4.63 -17.18 -8.06
CA ALA A 96 -4.83 -18.49 -7.44
C ALA A 96 -4.07 -18.62 -6.10
N ASP A 97 -2.98 -17.87 -5.91
CA ASP A 97 -2.14 -17.96 -4.70
C ASP A 97 -1.89 -16.63 -3.99
N THR A 98 -2.45 -15.55 -4.48
CA THR A 98 -2.14 -14.18 -4.01
C THR A 98 -3.39 -13.42 -3.58
N VAL A 99 -3.31 -12.68 -2.48
CA VAL A 99 -4.32 -11.73 -2.02
C VAL A 99 -3.70 -10.36 -1.81
N VAL A 100 -4.42 -9.30 -2.15
CA VAL A 100 -4.05 -7.91 -1.87
C VAL A 100 -4.79 -7.45 -0.61
N HIS A 101 -4.05 -6.92 0.35
CA HIS A 101 -4.58 -6.35 1.59
C HIS A 101 -4.22 -4.87 1.67
N VAL A 102 -5.21 -4.00 1.53
CA VAL A 102 -5.04 -2.54 1.61
C VAL A 102 -5.33 -2.07 3.03
N HIS A 103 -4.38 -1.37 3.64
CA HIS A 103 -4.50 -0.80 4.98
C HIS A 103 -4.72 0.71 4.98
N GLN A 104 -3.93 1.45 4.22
CA GLN A 104 -4.02 2.90 4.16
C GLN A 104 -3.75 3.38 2.72
N TRP A 105 -4.59 4.30 2.23
CA TRP A 105 -4.58 4.70 0.83
C TRP A 105 -4.96 6.17 0.59
N THR A 106 -5.20 6.94 1.67
CA THR A 106 -5.77 8.30 1.58
C THR A 106 -4.71 9.39 1.44
N LYS A 107 -3.43 9.08 1.71
CA LYS A 107 -2.32 10.03 1.67
C LYS A 107 -1.57 10.02 0.34
N PHE A 108 -1.55 8.89 -0.33
CA PHE A 108 -0.83 8.70 -1.59
C PHE A 108 -1.68 8.00 -2.65
N PHE A 109 -2.24 6.83 -2.35
CA PHE A 109 -2.84 5.96 -3.36
C PHE A 109 -4.20 6.44 -3.92
N SER A 110 -4.96 7.24 -3.22
CA SER A 110 -6.33 7.64 -3.55
C SER A 110 -7.30 6.46 -3.85
N PRO A 111 -8.60 6.68 -3.99
CA PRO A 111 -9.56 5.60 -4.28
C PRO A 111 -9.28 4.82 -5.58
N SER A 112 -8.49 5.35 -6.49
CA SER A 112 -8.22 4.66 -7.74
C SER A 112 -7.27 3.47 -7.61
N VAL A 113 -6.61 3.26 -6.43
CA VAL A 113 -5.90 2.01 -6.12
C VAL A 113 -6.82 0.81 -6.30
N PHE A 114 -8.08 0.91 -5.90
CA PHE A 114 -9.07 -0.16 -6.03
C PHE A 114 -9.38 -0.51 -7.48
N SER A 115 -9.39 0.50 -8.38
CA SER A 115 -9.57 0.26 -9.81
C SER A 115 -8.41 -0.54 -10.41
N ILE A 116 -7.17 -0.28 -9.98
CA ILE A 116 -5.99 -1.01 -10.44
C ILE A 116 -6.02 -2.46 -9.92
N ILE A 117 -6.31 -2.65 -8.63
CA ILE A 117 -6.42 -4.00 -8.04
C ILE A 117 -7.53 -4.79 -8.73
N ARG A 118 -8.69 -4.18 -8.95
CA ARG A 118 -9.78 -4.85 -9.68
C ARG A 118 -9.37 -5.28 -11.09
N LYS A 119 -8.63 -4.43 -11.81
CA LYS A 119 -8.13 -4.76 -13.16
C LYS A 119 -7.08 -5.87 -13.16
N SER A 120 -6.33 -6.04 -12.08
CA SER A 120 -5.37 -7.15 -11.94
C SER A 120 -6.03 -8.51 -11.73
N GLY A 121 -7.31 -8.53 -11.32
CA GLY A 121 -8.03 -9.77 -11.00
C GLY A 121 -7.67 -10.39 -9.65
N LEU A 122 -6.77 -9.77 -8.88
CA LEU A 122 -6.36 -10.27 -7.57
C LEU A 122 -7.47 -10.07 -6.52
N PRO A 123 -7.71 -11.05 -5.64
CA PRO A 123 -8.61 -10.90 -4.49
C PRO A 123 -8.17 -9.75 -3.59
N LEU A 124 -9.13 -8.99 -3.07
CA LEU A 124 -8.91 -7.79 -2.26
C LEU A 124 -9.51 -7.91 -0.86
N VAL A 125 -8.72 -7.57 0.14
CA VAL A 125 -9.11 -7.31 1.53
C VAL A 125 -8.80 -5.86 1.87
N ILE A 126 -9.66 -5.19 2.63
CA ILE A 126 -9.46 -3.80 3.07
C ILE A 126 -9.62 -3.74 4.58
N SER A 127 -8.60 -3.20 5.26
CA SER A 127 -8.71 -2.81 6.67
C SER A 127 -8.99 -1.32 6.77
N LEU A 128 -10.13 -0.98 7.36
CA LEU A 128 -10.52 0.41 7.62
C LEU A 128 -9.97 0.83 8.98
N HIS A 129 -9.12 1.86 8.99
CA HIS A 129 -8.48 2.39 10.20
C HIS A 129 -9.13 3.67 10.72
N ASP A 130 -10.04 4.24 9.93
CA ASP A 130 -10.79 5.46 10.23
C ASP A 130 -12.20 5.40 9.62
N TYR A 131 -12.99 6.43 9.89
CA TYR A 131 -14.35 6.54 9.38
C TYR A 131 -14.43 7.24 8.00
N PHE A 132 -13.33 7.39 7.28
CA PHE A 132 -13.23 8.13 6.02
C PHE A 132 -14.27 7.69 4.98
N LEU A 133 -14.58 6.39 4.92
CA LEU A 133 -15.62 5.86 4.01
C LEU A 133 -17.04 6.11 4.50
N SER A 134 -17.24 6.34 5.80
CA SER A 134 -18.57 6.55 6.40
C SER A 134 -18.86 8.02 6.71
N CYS A 135 -17.83 8.79 7.01
CA CYS A 135 -17.92 10.21 7.37
C CYS A 135 -16.64 10.94 6.93
N PRO A 136 -16.54 11.33 5.66
CA PRO A 136 -15.38 12.07 5.16
C PRO A 136 -15.47 13.53 5.62
N THR A 137 -15.00 13.82 6.82
CA THR A 137 -14.88 15.19 7.36
C THR A 137 -13.46 15.69 7.23
#